data_4addd853f229f9d8007017866d5fbc09
#
_entry.id   4addd853f229f9d8007017866d5fbc09
#
_cell.length_a   1.000
_cell.length_b   1.000
_cell.length_c   1.000
_cell.angle_alpha   90.00
_cell.angle_beta   90.00
_cell.angle_gamma   90.00
#
_symmetry.space_group_name_H-M   'P 1'
#
loop_
_entity.id
_entity.type
_entity.pdbx_description
1 polymer ?
#
loop_
_entity_poly.entity_id
_entity_poly.type
_entity_poly.pdbx_seq_one_letter_code
_entity_poly.pdbx_strand_id
1 'polypeptide(L)'
;MKDIELFAFDLDGTLLDTAPDFLFAVNELRDNYNYDEADYDQVRSRVSQGAASLASYALNLENESPQKVEFHRQELLEIYESCCLLSTVIFDGVEYVLNQLNNQKIKWGIVTNKPRKFAEGIVEDKLGAFKPPFLICPDDVGARKPDPDGLLLALEVSNSKPSKSIYIGDHIIDIQAGEKARMITGAAAYGYIPINDNVMSWNSNHVFNEAKDIISLIAK
;
A
#
# COMPACT_ATOMS: atom_id res chain seq x y z
N MET A 1 -25.99 -5.52 8.89
CA MET A 1 -24.58 -5.17 8.56
C MET A 1 -24.33 -3.77 9.09
N LYS A 2 -23.13 -3.46 9.60
CA LYS A 2 -22.81 -2.07 9.99
C LYS A 2 -22.71 -1.24 8.71
N ASP A 3 -23.45 -0.13 8.62
CA ASP A 3 -23.29 0.81 7.50
C ASP A 3 -21.90 1.43 7.57
N ILE A 4 -21.01 1.02 6.68
CA ILE A 4 -19.66 1.59 6.59
C ILE A 4 -19.77 2.93 5.87
N GLU A 5 -19.25 3.98 6.52
CA GLU A 5 -19.30 5.36 6.04
C GLU A 5 -18.02 5.77 5.29
N LEU A 6 -16.89 5.11 5.62
CA LEU A 6 -15.58 5.38 5.01
C LEU A 6 -14.85 4.09 4.68
N PHE A 7 -14.35 4.01 3.46
CA PHE A 7 -13.37 3.02 3.01
C PHE A 7 -12.03 3.72 2.82
N ALA A 8 -11.06 3.47 3.67
CA ALA A 8 -9.68 3.90 3.48
C ALA A 8 -8.84 2.71 2.99
N PHE A 9 -7.96 2.97 2.03
CA PHE A 9 -7.16 1.93 1.37
C PHE A 9 -5.67 2.27 1.48
N ASP A 10 -4.82 1.25 1.61
CA ASP A 10 -3.43 1.39 1.21
C ASP A 10 -3.31 1.52 -0.32
N LEU A 11 -2.13 1.84 -0.81
CA LEU A 11 -1.87 2.06 -2.23
C LEU A 11 -1.18 0.85 -2.87
N ASP A 12 0.11 0.64 -2.54
CA ASP A 12 0.93 -0.43 -3.10
C ASP A 12 0.46 -1.79 -2.56
N GLY A 13 0.18 -2.75 -3.44
CA GLY A 13 -0.33 -4.07 -3.05
C GLY A 13 -1.82 -4.13 -2.70
N THR A 14 -2.50 -2.99 -2.67
CA THR A 14 -3.94 -2.93 -2.33
C THR A 14 -4.77 -2.36 -3.47
N LEU A 15 -4.51 -1.15 -3.92
CA LEU A 15 -5.18 -0.56 -5.08
C LEU A 15 -4.37 -0.76 -6.36
N LEU A 16 -3.05 -0.68 -6.27
CA LEU A 16 -2.13 -0.72 -7.40
C LEU A 16 -1.10 -1.83 -7.26
N ASP A 17 -0.87 -2.55 -8.37
CA ASP A 17 0.29 -3.43 -8.52
C ASP A 17 1.48 -2.60 -9.03
N THR A 18 2.33 -2.20 -8.11
CA THR A 18 3.55 -1.43 -8.35
C THR A 18 4.81 -2.30 -8.33
N ALA A 19 4.69 -3.59 -8.03
CA ALA A 19 5.82 -4.51 -7.91
C ALA A 19 6.64 -4.64 -9.21
N PRO A 20 6.04 -4.61 -10.43
CA PRO A 20 6.83 -4.65 -11.66
C PRO A 20 7.81 -3.48 -11.80
N ASP A 21 7.41 -2.26 -11.40
CA ASP A 21 8.31 -1.10 -11.45
C ASP A 21 9.41 -1.19 -10.39
N PHE A 22 9.11 -1.75 -9.21
CA PHE A 22 10.12 -2.05 -8.20
C PHE A 22 11.08 -3.16 -8.64
N LEU A 23 10.61 -4.18 -9.39
CA LEU A 23 11.50 -5.19 -9.96
C LEU A 23 12.49 -4.55 -10.93
N PHE A 24 12.03 -3.66 -11.81
CA PHE A 24 12.89 -2.92 -12.71
C PHE A 24 13.95 -2.13 -11.92
N ALA A 25 13.54 -1.34 -10.94
CA ALA A 25 14.46 -0.54 -10.15
C ALA A 25 15.47 -1.39 -9.35
N VAL A 26 15.03 -2.53 -8.81
CA VAL A 26 15.89 -3.49 -8.10
C VAL A 26 16.91 -4.10 -9.06
N ASN A 27 16.51 -4.48 -10.27
CA ASN A 27 17.44 -5.05 -11.26
C ASN A 27 18.46 -4.04 -11.75
N GLU A 28 18.08 -2.80 -12.01
CA GLU A 28 19.02 -1.72 -12.33
C GLU A 28 20.03 -1.47 -11.19
N LEU A 29 19.56 -1.47 -9.93
CA LEU A 29 20.47 -1.38 -8.79
C LEU A 29 21.42 -2.56 -8.72
N ARG A 30 20.93 -3.80 -8.93
CA ARG A 30 21.75 -5.02 -8.93
C ARG A 30 22.80 -5.00 -10.04
N ASP A 31 22.44 -4.56 -11.25
CA ASP A 31 23.35 -4.47 -12.39
C ASP A 31 24.51 -3.48 -12.10
N ASN A 32 24.21 -2.35 -11.47
CA ASN A 32 25.22 -1.37 -11.03
C ASN A 32 26.28 -1.97 -10.09
N TYR A 33 25.96 -3.06 -9.40
CA TYR A 33 26.84 -3.78 -8.48
C TYR A 33 27.25 -5.17 -8.98
N ASN A 34 26.99 -5.51 -10.24
CA ASN A 34 27.31 -6.78 -10.88
C ASN A 34 26.67 -8.01 -10.18
N TYR A 35 25.44 -7.87 -9.73
CA TYR A 35 24.61 -8.98 -9.25
C TYR A 35 23.70 -9.48 -10.39
N ASP A 36 23.34 -10.75 -10.35
CA ASP A 36 22.34 -11.35 -11.25
C ASP A 36 20.95 -10.74 -11.00
N GLU A 37 20.01 -10.88 -11.95
CA GLU A 37 18.62 -10.43 -11.82
C GLU A 37 17.94 -10.97 -10.56
N ALA A 38 17.04 -10.18 -10.00
CA ALA A 38 16.26 -10.52 -8.82
C ALA A 38 15.09 -11.45 -9.16
N ASP A 39 14.74 -12.33 -8.24
CA ASP A 39 13.50 -13.10 -8.30
C ASP A 39 12.29 -12.18 -8.06
N TYR A 40 11.29 -12.25 -8.94
CA TYR A 40 10.10 -11.41 -8.87
C TYR A 40 9.31 -11.58 -7.58
N ASP A 41 9.11 -12.82 -7.13
CA ASP A 41 8.30 -13.09 -5.92
C ASP A 41 9.01 -12.56 -4.67
N GLN A 42 10.34 -12.60 -4.65
CA GLN A 42 11.14 -12.00 -3.59
C GLN A 42 11.01 -10.47 -3.57
N VAL A 43 11.02 -9.81 -4.72
CA VAL A 43 10.80 -8.36 -4.80
C VAL A 43 9.36 -8.03 -4.40
N ARG A 44 8.37 -8.68 -5.02
CA ARG A 44 6.95 -8.45 -4.78
C ARG A 44 6.58 -8.54 -3.30
N SER A 45 7.05 -9.57 -2.62
CA SER A 45 6.76 -9.80 -1.19
C SER A 45 7.39 -8.77 -0.23
N ARG A 46 8.30 -7.91 -0.73
CA ARG A 46 9.00 -6.90 0.04
C ARG A 46 8.52 -5.47 -0.21
N VAL A 47 7.71 -5.25 -1.24
CA VAL A 47 7.27 -3.88 -1.59
C VAL A 47 6.60 -3.19 -0.41
N SER A 48 5.64 -3.85 0.26
CA SER A 48 4.92 -3.28 1.42
C SER A 48 5.79 -3.18 2.69
N GLN A 49 6.97 -3.83 2.70
CA GLN A 49 7.99 -3.61 3.74
C GLN A 49 8.81 -2.34 3.51
N GLY A 50 8.74 -1.77 2.30
CA GLY A 50 9.36 -0.51 1.92
C GLY A 50 10.74 -0.62 1.27
N ALA A 51 11.20 0.50 0.73
CA ALA A 51 12.42 0.59 -0.07
C ALA A 51 13.71 0.13 0.64
N ALA A 52 13.77 0.24 1.99
CA ALA A 52 14.92 -0.26 2.75
C ALA A 52 15.02 -1.79 2.69
N SER A 53 13.88 -2.50 2.78
CA SER A 53 13.82 -3.96 2.63
C SER A 53 14.21 -4.39 1.22
N LEU A 54 13.73 -3.67 0.21
CA LEU A 54 14.08 -3.92 -1.19
C LEU A 54 15.57 -3.71 -1.47
N ALA A 55 16.17 -2.61 -1.00
CA ALA A 55 17.60 -2.33 -1.15
C ALA A 55 18.44 -3.37 -0.41
N SER A 56 18.02 -3.76 0.80
CA SER A 56 18.68 -4.83 1.57
C SER A 56 18.70 -6.14 0.80
N TYR A 57 17.57 -6.56 0.27
CA TYR A 57 17.47 -7.75 -0.58
C TYR A 57 18.32 -7.61 -1.87
N ALA A 58 18.22 -6.47 -2.54
CA ALA A 58 18.91 -6.24 -3.81
C ALA A 58 20.42 -6.49 -3.71
N LEU A 59 21.05 -6.10 -2.61
CA LEU A 59 22.49 -6.14 -2.44
C LEU A 59 22.98 -7.00 -1.27
N ASN A 60 22.10 -7.87 -0.72
CA ASN A 60 22.39 -8.79 0.40
C ASN A 60 22.93 -8.04 1.65
N LEU A 61 22.21 -7.00 2.08
CA LEU A 61 22.64 -6.10 3.16
C LEU A 61 22.05 -6.45 4.54
N GLU A 62 21.49 -7.65 4.74
CA GLU A 62 20.78 -8.03 5.97
C GLU A 62 21.65 -7.95 7.24
N ASN A 63 22.96 -8.06 7.07
CA ASN A 63 23.94 -7.99 8.17
C ASN A 63 24.79 -6.70 8.16
N GLU A 64 24.41 -5.73 7.34
CA GLU A 64 25.15 -4.48 7.19
C GLU A 64 24.61 -3.38 8.11
N SER A 65 25.38 -2.29 8.24
CA SER A 65 24.97 -1.16 9.06
C SER A 65 23.72 -0.46 8.52
N PRO A 66 22.87 0.13 9.40
CA PRO A 66 21.72 0.91 8.97
C PRO A 66 22.06 2.05 7.99
N GLN A 67 23.25 2.64 8.17
CA GLN A 67 23.74 3.72 7.28
C GLN A 67 24.02 3.22 5.86
N LYS A 68 24.56 1.99 5.71
CA LYS A 68 24.79 1.38 4.41
C LYS A 68 23.48 1.02 3.72
N VAL A 69 22.52 0.46 4.48
CA VAL A 69 21.18 0.17 3.96
C VAL A 69 20.50 1.46 3.49
N GLU A 70 20.59 2.54 4.28
CA GLU A 70 20.00 3.84 3.92
C GLU A 70 20.64 4.45 2.68
N PHE A 71 21.95 4.32 2.51
CA PHE A 71 22.65 4.77 1.30
C PHE A 71 22.08 4.09 0.05
N HIS A 72 21.99 2.76 0.05
CA HIS A 72 21.48 2.00 -1.09
C HIS A 72 19.95 2.13 -1.26
N ARG A 73 19.21 2.41 -0.17
CA ARG A 73 17.79 2.78 -0.25
C ARG A 73 17.61 4.06 -1.08
N GLN A 74 18.48 5.04 -0.90
CA GLN A 74 18.40 6.28 -1.67
C GLN A 74 18.72 6.03 -3.14
N GLU A 75 19.77 5.27 -3.47
CA GLU A 75 20.07 4.87 -4.85
C GLU A 75 18.87 4.16 -5.51
N LEU A 76 18.25 3.19 -4.80
CA LEU A 76 17.06 2.50 -5.31
C LEU A 76 15.92 3.48 -5.60
N LEU A 77 15.68 4.46 -4.72
CA LEU A 77 14.61 5.43 -4.90
C LEU A 77 14.90 6.43 -6.04
N GLU A 78 16.16 6.77 -6.31
CA GLU A 78 16.55 7.57 -7.47
C GLU A 78 16.28 6.82 -8.78
N ILE A 79 16.58 5.52 -8.83
CA ILE A 79 16.24 4.68 -9.98
C ILE A 79 14.71 4.57 -10.11
N TYR A 80 14.00 4.29 -9.01
CA TYR A 80 12.56 4.15 -9.00
C TYR A 80 11.82 5.40 -9.49
N GLU A 81 12.36 6.59 -9.23
CA GLU A 81 11.80 7.86 -9.72
C GLU A 81 11.68 7.90 -11.25
N SER A 82 12.58 7.25 -11.95
CA SER A 82 12.57 7.20 -13.42
C SER A 82 11.62 6.16 -14.01
N CYS A 83 11.16 5.20 -13.22
CA CYS A 83 10.41 4.04 -13.72
C CYS A 83 9.05 3.78 -13.00
N CYS A 84 8.68 4.56 -12.00
CA CYS A 84 7.55 4.28 -11.11
C CYS A 84 6.14 4.32 -11.77
N LEU A 85 6.07 4.55 -13.09
CA LEU A 85 4.83 4.57 -13.86
C LEU A 85 4.87 3.67 -15.11
N LEU A 86 5.97 2.94 -15.33
CA LEU A 86 6.17 2.17 -16.55
C LEU A 86 5.23 0.96 -16.64
N SER A 87 5.07 0.24 -15.55
CA SER A 87 4.34 -1.04 -15.51
C SER A 87 3.31 -1.13 -14.38
N THR A 88 3.18 -0.09 -13.56
CA THR A 88 2.15 -0.01 -12.52
C THR A 88 0.75 -0.10 -13.13
N VAL A 89 -0.08 -1.00 -12.60
CA VAL A 89 -1.46 -1.21 -13.01
C VAL A 89 -2.41 -1.23 -11.82
N ILE A 90 -3.70 -1.01 -12.06
CA ILE A 90 -4.76 -1.18 -11.05
C ILE A 90 -5.00 -2.69 -10.87
N PHE A 91 -5.10 -3.16 -9.62
CA PHE A 91 -5.47 -4.56 -9.37
C PHE A 91 -6.85 -4.89 -9.93
N ASP A 92 -7.00 -6.13 -10.42
CA ASP A 92 -8.28 -6.60 -10.94
C ASP A 92 -9.41 -6.45 -9.89
N GLY A 93 -10.55 -5.93 -10.33
CA GLY A 93 -11.71 -5.68 -9.47
C GLY A 93 -11.68 -4.35 -8.71
N VAL A 94 -10.54 -3.67 -8.55
CA VAL A 94 -10.44 -2.37 -7.83
C VAL A 94 -11.26 -1.29 -8.53
N GLU A 95 -11.17 -1.16 -9.85
CA GLU A 95 -11.97 -0.19 -10.60
C GLU A 95 -13.46 -0.36 -10.34
N TYR A 96 -13.93 -1.61 -10.29
CA TYR A 96 -15.34 -1.89 -10.00
C TYR A 96 -15.71 -1.43 -8.59
N VAL A 97 -14.86 -1.69 -7.58
CA VAL A 97 -15.09 -1.26 -6.20
C VAL A 97 -15.17 0.27 -6.11
N LEU A 98 -14.19 0.99 -6.67
CA LEU A 98 -14.14 2.45 -6.63
C LEU A 98 -15.35 3.08 -7.33
N ASN A 99 -15.77 2.52 -8.46
CA ASN A 99 -16.99 2.95 -9.15
C ASN A 99 -18.24 2.75 -8.29
N GLN A 100 -18.34 1.63 -7.56
CA GLN A 100 -19.49 1.38 -6.66
C GLN A 100 -19.50 2.37 -5.49
N LEU A 101 -18.34 2.65 -4.88
CA LEU A 101 -18.23 3.64 -3.81
C LEU A 101 -18.66 5.04 -4.32
N ASN A 102 -18.16 5.45 -5.47
CA ASN A 102 -18.51 6.75 -6.06
C ASN A 102 -19.99 6.84 -6.43
N ASN A 103 -20.56 5.81 -7.07
CA ASN A 103 -21.97 5.78 -7.49
C ASN A 103 -22.91 5.85 -6.26
N GLN A 104 -22.55 5.23 -5.16
CA GLN A 104 -23.33 5.24 -3.92
C GLN A 104 -22.96 6.41 -3.00
N LYS A 105 -22.01 7.27 -3.40
CA LYS A 105 -21.52 8.41 -2.63
C LYS A 105 -20.99 8.02 -1.26
N ILE A 106 -20.40 6.83 -1.16
CA ILE A 106 -19.70 6.35 0.04
C ILE A 106 -18.32 6.98 0.04
N LYS A 107 -17.90 7.52 1.18
CA LYS A 107 -16.60 8.16 1.33
C LYS A 107 -15.48 7.12 1.18
N TRP A 108 -14.44 7.50 0.48
CA TRP A 108 -13.23 6.69 0.38
C TRP A 108 -11.99 7.56 0.22
N GLY A 109 -10.79 6.98 0.35
CA GLY A 109 -9.53 7.68 0.10
C GLY A 109 -8.34 6.76 0.40
N ILE A 110 -7.14 7.34 0.27
CA ILE A 110 -5.89 6.60 0.28
C ILE A 110 -5.04 7.04 1.49
N VAL A 111 -4.51 6.05 2.23
CA VAL A 111 -3.54 6.27 3.31
C VAL A 111 -2.38 5.30 3.11
N THR A 112 -1.22 5.82 2.77
CA THR A 112 -0.08 4.99 2.36
C THR A 112 1.21 5.36 3.10
N ASN A 113 2.15 4.40 3.20
CA ASN A 113 3.53 4.66 3.64
C ASN A 113 4.45 5.12 2.50
N LYS A 114 3.92 5.19 1.27
CA LYS A 114 4.67 5.71 0.11
C LYS A 114 4.86 7.22 0.24
N PRO A 115 6.09 7.74 0.12
CA PRO A 115 6.34 9.18 0.13
C PRO A 115 5.52 9.92 -0.93
N ARG A 116 5.02 11.12 -0.57
CA ARG A 116 4.19 11.96 -1.45
C ARG A 116 4.83 12.19 -2.81
N LYS A 117 6.15 12.40 -2.86
CA LYS A 117 6.94 12.56 -4.08
C LYS A 117 6.61 11.52 -5.16
N PHE A 118 6.35 10.26 -4.77
CA PHE A 118 5.99 9.17 -5.68
C PHE A 118 4.49 8.93 -5.74
N ALA A 119 3.82 9.00 -4.60
CA ALA A 119 2.40 8.64 -4.50
C ALA A 119 1.51 9.55 -5.34
N GLU A 120 1.77 10.85 -5.35
CA GLU A 120 0.90 11.85 -5.98
C GLU A 120 0.81 11.64 -7.50
N GLY A 121 1.95 11.53 -8.19
CA GLY A 121 1.97 11.28 -9.64
C GLY A 121 1.35 9.93 -10.02
N ILE A 122 1.60 8.88 -9.23
CA ILE A 122 1.05 7.54 -9.47
C ILE A 122 -0.47 7.55 -9.29
N VAL A 123 -0.96 8.19 -8.23
CA VAL A 123 -2.41 8.29 -7.96
C VAL A 123 -3.11 9.14 -9.02
N GLU A 124 -2.50 10.24 -9.47
CA GLU A 124 -3.05 11.08 -10.53
C GLU A 124 -3.16 10.30 -11.86
N ASP A 125 -2.10 9.58 -12.24
CA ASP A 125 -2.07 8.81 -13.50
C ASP A 125 -3.02 7.62 -13.48
N LYS A 126 -3.01 6.81 -12.42
CA LYS A 126 -3.75 5.53 -12.38
C LYS A 126 -5.16 5.67 -11.80
N LEU A 127 -5.36 6.53 -10.81
CA LEU A 127 -6.61 6.64 -10.06
C LEU A 127 -7.31 7.99 -10.21
N GLY A 128 -6.73 8.95 -10.94
CA GLY A 128 -7.30 10.30 -11.11
C GLY A 128 -8.71 10.31 -11.69
N ALA A 129 -9.05 9.35 -12.58
CA ALA A 129 -10.40 9.19 -13.11
C ALA A 129 -11.46 8.92 -12.03
N PHE A 130 -11.09 8.28 -10.92
CA PHE A 130 -11.97 7.98 -9.78
C PHE A 130 -12.05 9.12 -8.78
N LYS A 131 -11.20 10.15 -8.91
CA LYS A 131 -11.16 11.36 -8.07
C LYS A 131 -11.07 11.03 -6.58
N PRO A 132 -9.96 10.40 -6.10
CA PRO A 132 -9.80 10.10 -4.69
C PRO A 132 -9.95 11.38 -3.85
N PRO A 133 -10.90 11.41 -2.88
CA PRO A 133 -11.17 12.61 -2.09
C PRO A 133 -10.00 13.07 -1.22
N PHE A 134 -9.11 12.14 -0.85
CA PHE A 134 -7.86 12.43 -0.14
C PHE A 134 -6.78 11.38 -0.44
N LEU A 135 -5.54 11.84 -0.39
CA LEU A 135 -4.33 11.03 -0.37
C LEU A 135 -3.50 11.49 0.83
N ILE A 136 -3.30 10.60 1.79
CA ILE A 136 -2.49 10.84 2.99
C ILE A 136 -1.22 10.01 2.89
N CYS A 137 -0.08 10.70 2.98
CA CYS A 137 1.28 10.16 2.89
C CYS A 137 2.02 10.36 4.23
N PRO A 138 3.19 9.74 4.43
CA PRO A 138 4.01 9.98 5.62
C PRO A 138 4.36 11.46 5.83
N ASP A 139 4.42 12.22 4.74
CA ASP A 139 4.74 13.65 4.74
C ASP A 139 3.67 14.52 5.43
N ASP A 140 2.46 14.00 5.62
CA ASP A 140 1.31 14.72 6.19
C ASP A 140 1.15 14.51 7.70
N VAL A 141 1.90 13.58 8.30
CA VAL A 141 1.69 13.09 9.66
C VAL A 141 2.98 12.94 10.43
N GLY A 142 2.87 12.79 11.76
CA GLY A 142 4.04 12.63 12.64
C GLY A 142 4.68 11.25 12.58
N ALA A 143 3.87 10.22 12.35
CA ALA A 143 4.31 8.84 12.30
C ALA A 143 3.59 8.05 11.21
N ARG A 144 4.36 7.15 10.56
CA ARG A 144 3.83 6.25 9.51
C ARG A 144 3.27 4.96 10.11
N LYS A 145 2.44 4.23 9.34
CA LYS A 145 1.99 2.88 9.72
C LYS A 145 3.19 2.02 10.18
N PRO A 146 3.08 1.27 11.28
CA PRO A 146 1.87 0.85 11.99
C PRO A 146 1.33 1.85 13.03
N ASP A 147 1.79 3.11 13.06
CA ASP A 147 1.13 4.14 13.85
C ASP A 147 -0.16 4.61 13.17
N PRO A 148 -1.18 5.06 13.95
CA PRO A 148 -2.50 5.33 13.43
C PRO A 148 -2.65 6.74 12.83
N ASP A 149 -1.62 7.60 12.89
CA ASP A 149 -1.73 9.05 12.60
C ASP A 149 -2.39 9.32 11.24
N GLY A 150 -1.97 8.60 10.17
CA GLY A 150 -2.58 8.76 8.85
C GLY A 150 -4.06 8.38 8.82
N LEU A 151 -4.46 7.35 9.56
CA LEU A 151 -5.85 6.92 9.64
C LEU A 151 -6.69 7.87 10.50
N LEU A 152 -6.12 8.43 11.56
CA LEU A 152 -6.79 9.45 12.36
C LEU A 152 -7.04 10.71 11.55
N LEU A 153 -6.05 11.13 10.73
CA LEU A 153 -6.23 12.23 9.79
C LEU A 153 -7.31 11.92 8.74
N ALA A 154 -7.34 10.69 8.21
CA ALA A 154 -8.38 10.25 7.27
C ALA A 154 -9.79 10.32 7.87
N LEU A 155 -9.95 9.92 9.13
CA LEU A 155 -11.21 10.03 9.86
C LEU A 155 -11.62 11.51 10.06
N GLU A 156 -10.67 12.37 10.37
CA GLU A 156 -10.90 13.82 10.54
C GLU A 156 -11.36 14.47 9.23
N VAL A 157 -10.56 14.36 8.16
CA VAL A 157 -10.86 15.01 6.87
C VAL A 157 -12.14 14.48 6.22
N SER A 158 -12.47 13.20 6.47
CA SER A 158 -13.71 12.60 5.98
C SER A 158 -14.91 12.84 6.90
N ASN A 159 -14.70 13.40 8.11
CA ASN A 159 -15.70 13.51 9.17
C ASN A 159 -16.45 12.17 9.36
N SER A 160 -15.70 11.09 9.63
CA SER A 160 -16.22 9.73 9.78
C SER A 160 -15.89 9.15 11.16
N LYS A 161 -16.74 8.22 11.64
CA LYS A 161 -16.51 7.57 12.93
C LYS A 161 -15.65 6.33 12.77
N PRO A 162 -14.64 6.08 13.64
CA PRO A 162 -13.80 4.88 13.56
C PRO A 162 -14.59 3.58 13.44
N SER A 163 -15.62 3.41 14.26
CA SER A 163 -16.45 2.19 14.29
C SER A 163 -17.31 1.96 13.03
N LYS A 164 -17.38 2.94 12.14
CA LYS A 164 -18.07 2.91 10.85
C LYS A 164 -17.13 3.12 9.68
N SER A 165 -15.84 2.95 9.91
CA SER A 165 -14.80 3.10 8.90
C SER A 165 -14.00 1.82 8.81
N ILE A 166 -13.61 1.43 7.60
CA ILE A 166 -12.73 0.30 7.35
C ILE A 166 -11.43 0.80 6.74
N TYR A 167 -10.31 0.23 7.20
CA TYR A 167 -9.01 0.36 6.55
C TYR A 167 -8.61 -0.98 5.93
N ILE A 168 -8.25 -0.96 4.65
CA ILE A 168 -7.91 -2.14 3.87
C ILE A 168 -6.48 -2.00 3.38
N GLY A 169 -5.65 -3.01 3.66
CA GLY A 169 -4.26 -3.08 3.23
C GLY A 169 -3.77 -4.51 3.12
N ASP A 170 -2.58 -4.70 2.56
CA ASP A 170 -2.01 -6.00 2.22
C ASP A 170 -0.84 -6.42 3.13
N HIS A 171 -0.57 -5.66 4.19
CA HIS A 171 0.51 -5.95 5.13
C HIS A 171 0.02 -5.88 6.58
N ILE A 172 0.68 -6.64 7.49
CA ILE A 172 0.34 -6.67 8.92
C ILE A 172 0.34 -5.27 9.57
N ILE A 173 1.20 -4.35 9.09
CA ILE A 173 1.24 -2.97 9.61
C ILE A 173 -0.04 -2.18 9.33
N ASP A 174 -0.79 -2.54 8.29
CA ASP A 174 -2.09 -1.93 7.95
C ASP A 174 -3.13 -2.33 8.97
N ILE A 175 -3.16 -3.62 9.29
CA ILE A 175 -4.06 -4.16 10.30
C ILE A 175 -3.77 -3.52 11.66
N GLN A 176 -2.50 -3.46 12.06
CA GLN A 176 -2.08 -2.82 13.32
C GLN A 176 -2.45 -1.32 13.38
N ALA A 177 -2.26 -0.59 12.27
CA ALA A 177 -2.66 0.82 12.20
C ALA A 177 -4.19 0.98 12.34
N GLY A 178 -4.97 0.15 11.62
CA GLY A 178 -6.41 0.13 11.68
C GLY A 178 -6.94 -0.17 13.10
N GLU A 179 -6.37 -1.17 13.77
CA GLU A 179 -6.71 -1.51 15.15
C GLU A 179 -6.43 -0.35 16.11
N LYS A 180 -5.24 0.28 16.02
CA LYS A 180 -4.88 1.44 16.85
C LYS A 180 -5.80 2.64 16.59
N ALA A 181 -6.24 2.84 15.34
CA ALA A 181 -7.23 3.87 14.97
C ALA A 181 -8.67 3.47 15.37
N ARG A 182 -8.90 2.27 15.90
CA ARG A 182 -10.21 1.71 16.23
C ARG A 182 -11.16 1.59 15.03
N MET A 183 -10.59 1.42 13.85
CA MET A 183 -11.32 1.15 12.62
C MET A 183 -11.57 -0.36 12.47
N ILE A 184 -12.51 -0.70 11.60
CA ILE A 184 -12.64 -2.05 11.07
C ILE A 184 -11.42 -2.30 10.17
N THR A 185 -10.87 -3.52 10.18
CA THR A 185 -9.71 -3.86 9.38
C THR A 185 -10.03 -4.89 8.31
N GLY A 186 -9.44 -4.72 7.13
CA GLY A 186 -9.54 -5.65 6.02
C GLY A 186 -8.15 -6.00 5.48
N ALA A 187 -7.86 -7.29 5.37
CA ALA A 187 -6.63 -7.77 4.76
C ALA A 187 -6.86 -8.08 3.27
N ALA A 188 -6.11 -7.42 2.40
CA ALA A 188 -6.09 -7.66 0.96
C ALA A 188 -5.15 -8.85 0.66
N ALA A 189 -5.68 -10.07 0.75
CA ALA A 189 -4.91 -11.31 0.56
C ALA A 189 -4.41 -11.50 -0.89
N TYR A 190 -4.91 -10.73 -1.82
CA TYR A 190 -4.43 -10.67 -3.20
C TYR A 190 -3.16 -9.80 -3.39
N GLY A 191 -2.78 -9.04 -2.36
CA GLY A 191 -1.65 -8.10 -2.38
C GLY A 191 -0.27 -8.73 -2.20
N TYR A 192 0.64 -8.01 -1.56
CA TYR A 192 2.06 -8.38 -1.42
C TYR A 192 2.32 -9.09 -0.09
N ILE A 193 1.71 -10.25 0.09
CA ILE A 193 1.87 -11.01 1.32
C ILE A 193 3.32 -11.48 1.44
N PRO A 194 4.01 -11.24 2.57
CA PRO A 194 5.37 -11.72 2.77
C PRO A 194 5.47 -13.24 2.63
N ILE A 195 6.58 -13.72 2.03
CA ILE A 195 6.82 -15.15 1.87
C ILE A 195 6.85 -15.81 3.26
N ASN A 196 6.11 -16.90 3.40
CA ASN A 196 5.90 -17.64 4.65
C ASN A 196 5.03 -16.94 5.71
N ASP A 197 4.37 -15.83 5.38
CA ASP A 197 3.37 -15.22 6.26
C ASP A 197 1.97 -15.80 5.99
N ASN A 198 1.10 -15.71 6.99
CA ASN A 198 -0.27 -16.19 6.91
C ASN A 198 -1.25 -15.08 7.26
N VAL A 199 -1.89 -14.53 6.24
CA VAL A 199 -2.89 -13.44 6.36
C VAL A 199 -3.95 -13.76 7.44
N MET A 200 -4.32 -15.04 7.60
CA MET A 200 -5.31 -15.44 8.61
C MET A 200 -4.81 -15.25 10.04
N SER A 201 -3.49 -15.17 10.25
CA SER A 201 -2.91 -14.91 11.57
C SER A 201 -2.90 -13.41 11.96
N TRP A 202 -3.22 -12.51 11.05
CA TRP A 202 -3.22 -11.07 11.30
C TRP A 202 -4.43 -10.60 12.12
N ASN A 203 -5.44 -11.45 12.32
CA ASN A 203 -6.66 -11.17 13.06
C ASN A 203 -7.46 -9.97 12.52
N SER A 204 -7.35 -9.69 11.21
CA SER A 204 -8.20 -8.68 10.58
C SER A 204 -9.69 -9.04 10.67
N ASN A 205 -10.57 -8.04 10.69
CA ASN A 205 -12.02 -8.29 10.74
C ASN A 205 -12.55 -8.93 9.45
N HIS A 206 -11.89 -8.64 8.31
CA HIS A 206 -12.22 -9.20 7.00
C HIS A 206 -10.96 -9.61 6.27
N VAL A 207 -11.06 -10.66 5.45
CA VAL A 207 -10.01 -11.08 4.50
C VAL A 207 -10.63 -11.13 3.12
N PHE A 208 -10.02 -10.45 2.17
CA PHE A 208 -10.47 -10.36 0.77
C PHE A 208 -9.46 -11.09 -0.11
N ASN A 209 -9.91 -12.19 -0.75
CA ASN A 209 -9.07 -12.94 -1.68
C ASN A 209 -8.97 -12.25 -3.05
N GLU A 210 -9.95 -11.46 -3.39
CA GLU A 210 -10.01 -10.62 -4.60
C GLU A 210 -10.55 -9.23 -4.21
N ALA A 211 -10.11 -8.18 -4.91
CA ALA A 211 -10.59 -6.82 -4.58
C ALA A 211 -12.11 -6.68 -4.67
N LYS A 212 -12.75 -7.38 -5.62
CA LYS A 212 -14.21 -7.35 -5.76
C LYS A 212 -14.98 -7.88 -4.55
N ASP A 213 -14.36 -8.69 -3.66
CA ASP A 213 -15.00 -9.19 -2.45
C ASP A 213 -15.38 -8.06 -1.49
N ILE A 214 -14.69 -6.91 -1.58
CA ILE A 214 -14.97 -5.70 -0.79
C ILE A 214 -16.41 -5.21 -0.99
N ILE A 215 -17.01 -5.49 -2.15
CA ILE A 215 -18.40 -5.12 -2.46
C ILE A 215 -19.39 -5.72 -1.46
N SER A 216 -19.07 -6.84 -0.84
CA SER A 216 -19.92 -7.46 0.19
C SER A 216 -20.18 -6.55 1.39
N LEU A 217 -19.35 -5.54 1.60
CA LEU A 217 -19.48 -4.55 2.68
C LEU A 217 -20.21 -3.28 2.24
N ILE A 218 -20.40 -3.07 0.94
CA ILE A 218 -21.13 -1.93 0.40
C ILE A 218 -22.63 -2.30 0.46
N ALA A 219 -23.39 -1.53 1.23
CA ALA A 219 -24.83 -1.75 1.35
C ALA A 219 -25.51 -1.63 -0.02
N LYS A 220 -26.49 -2.51 -0.28
CA LYS A 220 -27.32 -2.47 -1.49
C LYS A 220 -28.41 -1.43 -1.34
#